data_1e018b1e6d4c434dd606b1b9992a3aef
#
_entry.id   1e018b1e6d4c434dd606b1b9992a3aef
#
_cell.length_a   1.000
_cell.length_b   1.000
_cell.length_c   1.000
_cell.angle_alpha   90.00
_cell.angle_beta   90.00
_cell.angle_gamma   90.00
#
_symmetry.space_group_name_H-M   'P 1'
#
loop_
_entity.id
_entity.type
_entity.pdbx_description
1 polymer ?
#
loop_
_entity_poly.entity_id
_entity_poly.type
_entity_poly.pdbx_seq_one_letter_code
_entity_poly.pdbx_strand_id
1 'polypeptide(L)'
;AETGDTRRARVESLNFVPTAAGLASSASAFAALAGAMNEATGLLLPAQQLSTYARRGSGSATRSLFGGFVEWNKGDSNENSMAIPVDDAQFDIGMIIIVVSAAEKKISSRAGMELTVSTSPFYEGWVTSAATDLADIKQAIKDRDIHRIGSIAEFNGMKMHATMLASNPPFCYFEPESIIAQQTIRTIREERGIPAYFTM
;
A
#
# COMPACT_ATOMS: atom_id res chain seq x y z
N ALA A 1 6.41 20.53 16.86
CA ALA A 1 5.96 20.68 18.25
C ALA A 1 6.59 19.65 19.16
N GLU A 2 6.78 18.39 18.69
CA GLU A 2 7.33 17.29 19.53
C GLU A 2 8.84 17.38 19.78
N THR A 3 9.57 18.06 18.92
CA THR A 3 11.02 18.30 19.09
C THR A 3 11.35 19.50 19.96
N GLY A 4 10.39 20.39 20.18
CA GLY A 4 10.67 21.75 20.72
C GLY A 4 11.54 22.62 19.80
N ASP A 5 11.93 22.11 18.64
CA ASP A 5 12.77 22.83 17.69
C ASP A 5 11.96 23.90 16.96
N THR A 6 12.40 25.15 17.05
CA THR A 6 11.77 26.33 16.43
C THR A 6 12.49 26.79 15.16
N ARG A 7 13.59 26.12 14.79
CA ARG A 7 14.35 26.46 13.58
C ARG A 7 13.50 26.26 12.33
N ARG A 8 13.66 27.15 11.37
CA ARG A 8 13.05 26.98 10.04
C ARG A 8 13.90 26.03 9.23
N ALA A 9 13.25 25.13 8.50
CA ALA A 9 13.90 24.22 7.57
C ALA A 9 13.53 24.57 6.12
N ARG A 10 14.50 24.42 5.20
CA ARG A 10 14.24 24.38 3.77
C ARG A 10 14.15 22.91 3.37
N VAL A 11 13.05 22.55 2.72
CA VAL A 11 12.83 21.18 2.21
C VAL A 11 13.01 21.21 0.69
N GLU A 12 13.90 20.38 0.19
CA GLU A 12 14.07 20.10 -1.24
C GLU A 12 13.78 18.61 -1.46
N SER A 13 12.95 18.30 -2.45
CA SER A 13 12.55 16.95 -2.74
C SER A 13 12.63 16.69 -4.24
N LEU A 14 13.20 15.54 -4.60
CA LEU A 14 13.25 15.06 -5.97
C LEU A 14 12.56 13.69 -6.04
N ASN A 15 11.58 13.57 -6.90
CA ASN A 15 10.83 12.33 -7.10
C ASN A 15 11.24 11.68 -8.42
N PHE A 16 11.68 10.43 -8.37
CA PHE A 16 12.11 9.65 -9.54
C PHE A 16 11.01 8.77 -10.13
N VAL A 17 9.82 8.75 -9.51
CA VAL A 17 8.67 8.00 -10.01
C VAL A 17 7.56 8.98 -10.43
N PRO A 18 6.76 8.65 -11.46
CA PRO A 18 5.64 9.49 -11.86
C PRO A 18 4.69 9.78 -10.70
N THR A 19 4.38 11.05 -10.50
CA THR A 19 3.48 11.50 -9.43
C THR A 19 2.02 11.24 -9.83
N ALA A 20 1.23 10.76 -8.88
CA ALA A 20 -0.22 10.47 -9.05
C ALA A 20 -0.56 9.38 -10.09
N ALA A 21 0.42 8.65 -10.62
CA ALA A 21 0.26 7.61 -11.63
C ALA A 21 0.09 6.18 -11.05
N GLY A 22 -0.28 6.04 -9.78
CA GLY A 22 -0.46 4.73 -9.14
C GLY A 22 0.80 4.09 -8.59
N LEU A 23 1.97 4.71 -8.76
CA LEU A 23 3.27 4.18 -8.33
C LEU A 23 3.67 4.57 -6.89
N ALA A 24 2.68 4.84 -6.03
CA ALA A 24 2.88 5.13 -4.60
C ALA A 24 3.90 6.27 -4.33
N SER A 25 3.98 7.28 -5.20
CA SER A 25 4.92 8.40 -5.08
C SER A 25 4.80 9.16 -3.75
N SER A 26 3.60 9.27 -3.19
CA SER A 26 3.40 9.88 -1.87
C SER A 26 3.99 9.01 -0.75
N ALA A 27 3.97 7.68 -0.88
CA ALA A 27 4.52 6.80 0.13
C ALA A 27 6.03 6.97 0.27
N SER A 28 6.77 6.93 -0.85
CA SER A 28 8.21 7.15 -0.86
C SER A 28 8.59 8.56 -0.41
N ALA A 29 7.85 9.59 -0.87
CA ALA A 29 8.12 10.98 -0.53
C ALA A 29 7.98 11.24 0.98
N PHE A 30 6.90 10.79 1.62
CA PHE A 30 6.70 11.01 3.05
C PHE A 30 7.61 10.14 3.92
N ALA A 31 7.98 8.94 3.47
CA ALA A 31 8.98 8.14 4.16
C ALA A 31 10.37 8.82 4.12
N ALA A 32 10.78 9.32 2.94
CA ALA A 32 12.03 10.05 2.77
C ALA A 32 12.05 11.34 3.60
N LEU A 33 10.94 12.11 3.60
CA LEU A 33 10.81 13.31 4.41
C LEU A 33 10.93 13.02 5.90
N ALA A 34 10.26 11.97 6.38
CA ALA A 34 10.33 11.57 7.78
C ALA A 34 11.76 11.17 8.17
N GLY A 35 12.46 10.41 7.33
CA GLY A 35 13.86 10.05 7.53
C GLY A 35 14.79 11.28 7.58
N ALA A 36 14.68 12.16 6.60
CA ALA A 36 15.48 13.38 6.55
C ALA A 36 15.24 14.29 7.76
N MET A 37 14.00 14.44 8.20
CA MET A 37 13.68 15.22 9.40
C MET A 37 14.20 14.57 10.69
N ASN A 38 14.14 13.24 10.78
CA ASN A 38 14.68 12.50 11.91
C ASN A 38 16.18 12.77 12.10
N GLU A 39 16.94 12.71 11.00
CA GLU A 39 18.37 13.02 10.99
C GLU A 39 18.63 14.51 11.29
N ALA A 40 17.95 15.42 10.58
CA ALA A 40 18.18 16.86 10.71
C ALA A 40 17.87 17.40 12.11
N THR A 41 16.94 16.79 12.83
CA THR A 41 16.58 17.18 14.20
C THR A 41 17.40 16.45 15.27
N GLY A 42 18.15 15.43 14.92
CA GLY A 42 18.92 14.60 15.85
C GLY A 42 18.07 13.74 16.78
N LEU A 43 16.79 13.51 16.44
CA LEU A 43 15.89 12.67 17.25
C LEU A 43 16.31 11.21 17.22
N LEU A 44 16.84 10.73 16.10
CA LEU A 44 17.33 9.36 15.89
C LEU A 44 16.31 8.29 16.31
N LEU A 45 15.04 8.55 16.01
CA LEU A 45 13.96 7.61 16.31
C LEU A 45 14.15 6.30 15.54
N PRO A 46 13.87 5.16 16.16
CA PRO A 46 13.86 3.89 15.43
C PRO A 46 12.78 3.87 14.35
N ALA A 47 13.01 3.10 13.28
CA ALA A 47 12.16 3.09 12.09
C ALA A 47 10.68 2.80 12.40
N GLN A 48 10.38 1.94 13.36
CA GLN A 48 9.01 1.67 13.79
C GLN A 48 8.33 2.93 14.34
N GLN A 49 8.99 3.65 15.23
CA GLN A 49 8.45 4.89 15.79
C GLN A 49 8.36 5.97 14.70
N LEU A 50 9.37 6.06 13.81
CA LEU A 50 9.35 6.99 12.70
C LEU A 50 8.19 6.74 11.74
N SER A 51 7.76 5.48 11.59
CA SER A 51 6.63 5.11 10.73
C SER A 51 5.30 5.74 11.17
N THR A 52 5.14 6.04 12.47
CA THR A 52 3.95 6.73 12.99
C THR A 52 3.86 8.18 12.49
N TYR A 53 5.00 8.82 12.24
CA TYR A 53 5.07 10.16 11.66
C TYR A 53 4.88 10.13 10.14
N ALA A 54 5.58 9.25 9.43
CA ALA A 54 5.45 9.10 7.99
C ALA A 54 4.00 8.83 7.56
N ARG A 55 3.28 8.02 8.34
CA ARG A 55 1.86 7.69 8.16
C ARG A 55 0.95 8.92 8.10
N ARG A 56 1.25 9.95 8.87
CA ARG A 56 0.42 11.18 8.93
C ARG A 56 0.42 11.95 7.61
N GLY A 57 1.49 11.82 6.83
CA GLY A 57 1.56 12.38 5.47
C GLY A 57 0.89 11.50 4.43
N SER A 58 1.18 10.19 4.48
CA SER A 58 0.57 9.18 3.62
C SER A 58 0.51 7.85 4.37
N GLY A 59 -0.67 7.22 4.46
CA GLY A 59 -0.84 5.96 5.17
C GLY A 59 0.13 4.88 4.70
N SER A 60 0.31 4.72 3.39
CA SER A 60 1.23 3.72 2.81
C SER A 60 2.71 4.01 3.14
N ALA A 61 3.09 5.26 3.45
CA ALA A 61 4.45 5.61 3.87
C ALA A 61 4.89 4.91 5.16
N THR A 62 3.94 4.44 5.98
CA THR A 62 4.21 3.63 7.17
C THR A 62 5.17 2.49 6.86
N ARG A 63 4.92 1.75 5.77
CA ARG A 63 5.69 0.56 5.40
C ARG A 63 6.97 0.89 4.61
N SER A 64 7.03 2.06 3.98
CA SER A 64 8.12 2.43 3.07
C SER A 64 9.46 2.75 3.75
N LEU A 65 9.51 2.67 5.08
CA LEU A 65 10.74 2.75 5.89
C LEU A 65 11.46 1.41 6.03
N PHE A 66 10.88 0.33 5.53
CA PHE A 66 11.39 -1.03 5.67
C PHE A 66 11.44 -1.71 4.30
N GLY A 67 12.32 -2.71 4.17
CA GLY A 67 12.30 -3.67 3.07
C GLY A 67 11.47 -4.92 3.42
N GLY A 68 11.27 -5.79 2.43
CA GLY A 68 10.53 -7.03 2.60
C GLY A 68 9.03 -6.87 2.80
N PHE A 69 8.43 -7.80 3.51
CA PHE A 69 7.02 -7.76 3.87
C PHE A 69 6.82 -7.02 5.18
N VAL A 70 5.94 -6.04 5.17
CA VAL A 70 5.71 -5.15 6.32
C VAL A 70 4.21 -4.99 6.54
N GLU A 71 3.76 -5.28 7.73
CA GLU A 71 2.41 -4.98 8.19
C GLU A 71 2.32 -3.52 8.63
N TRP A 72 1.28 -2.84 8.24
CA TRP A 72 0.84 -1.63 8.93
C TRP A 72 -0.19 -2.02 9.98
N ASN A 73 0.25 -2.11 11.23
CA ASN A 73 -0.64 -2.36 12.35
C ASN A 73 -1.66 -1.22 12.49
N LYS A 74 -2.94 -1.56 12.49
CA LYS A 74 -4.02 -0.60 12.64
C LYS A 74 -3.87 0.24 13.91
N GLY A 75 -3.58 -0.43 15.04
CA GLY A 75 -3.54 0.24 16.34
C GLY A 75 -4.87 0.86 16.76
N ASP A 76 -4.87 1.47 17.93
CA ASP A 76 -5.95 2.26 18.50
C ASP A 76 -5.53 3.69 18.85
N SER A 77 -4.26 4.02 18.67
CA SER A 77 -3.67 5.33 18.89
C SER A 77 -2.64 5.68 17.82
N ASN A 78 -2.16 6.93 17.79
CA ASN A 78 -1.08 7.35 16.91
C ASN A 78 0.24 6.62 17.20
N GLU A 79 0.48 6.28 18.44
CA GLU A 79 1.73 5.73 18.94
C GLU A 79 1.89 4.26 18.55
N ASN A 80 0.80 3.52 18.45
CA ASN A 80 0.80 2.09 18.16
C ASN A 80 0.31 1.71 16.74
N SER A 81 -0.19 2.69 15.97
CA SER A 81 -0.45 2.51 14.54
C SER A 81 0.86 2.70 13.76
N MET A 82 1.63 1.64 13.63
CA MET A 82 3.01 1.66 13.12
C MET A 82 3.30 0.48 12.20
N ALA A 83 4.45 0.53 11.54
CA ALA A 83 4.96 -0.59 10.75
C ALA A 83 5.54 -1.69 11.63
N ILE A 84 5.22 -2.94 11.28
CA ILE A 84 5.77 -4.14 11.89
C ILE A 84 6.38 -4.99 10.76
N PRO A 85 7.71 -5.17 10.71
CA PRO A 85 8.32 -6.10 9.77
C PRO A 85 7.79 -7.52 9.98
N VAL A 86 7.45 -8.19 8.88
CA VAL A 86 6.91 -9.55 8.88
C VAL A 86 7.95 -10.55 8.40
N ASP A 87 8.62 -10.24 7.27
CA ASP A 87 9.63 -11.09 6.65
C ASP A 87 10.53 -10.24 5.73
N ASP A 88 11.79 -10.58 5.59
CA ASP A 88 12.77 -9.87 4.75
C ASP A 88 12.66 -10.19 3.25
N ALA A 89 11.73 -11.06 2.88
CA ALA A 89 11.47 -11.51 1.51
C ALA A 89 12.68 -12.18 0.81
N GLN A 90 13.57 -12.81 1.59
CA GLN A 90 14.74 -13.52 1.04
C GLN A 90 14.36 -14.91 0.50
N PHE A 91 13.49 -14.94 -0.49
CA PHE A 91 13.11 -16.12 -1.26
C PHE A 91 12.71 -15.71 -2.68
N ASP A 92 12.50 -16.68 -3.56
CA ASP A 92 12.22 -16.43 -4.97
C ASP A 92 10.81 -15.83 -5.18
N ILE A 93 10.73 -14.53 -4.92
CA ILE A 93 9.56 -13.70 -5.16
C ILE A 93 9.97 -12.39 -5.81
N GLY A 94 9.18 -11.93 -6.79
CA GLY A 94 9.43 -10.67 -7.48
C GLY A 94 8.13 -9.92 -7.75
N MET A 95 8.27 -8.62 -8.05
CA MET A 95 7.17 -7.77 -8.45
C MET A 95 7.45 -7.14 -9.82
N ILE A 96 6.52 -7.34 -10.75
CA ILE A 96 6.54 -6.70 -12.07
C ILE A 96 5.51 -5.57 -12.06
N ILE A 97 5.93 -4.36 -12.43
CA ILE A 97 5.05 -3.21 -12.53
C ILE A 97 4.57 -3.09 -13.98
N ILE A 98 3.25 -3.22 -14.18
CA ILE A 98 2.61 -2.99 -15.49
C ILE A 98 2.00 -1.59 -15.47
N VAL A 99 2.60 -0.65 -16.20
CA VAL A 99 2.10 0.72 -16.33
C VAL A 99 1.07 0.77 -17.44
N VAL A 100 -0.20 0.80 -17.08
CA VAL A 100 -1.33 0.89 -18.02
C VAL A 100 -1.53 2.34 -18.48
N SER A 101 -1.44 3.29 -17.55
CA SER A 101 -1.57 4.72 -17.83
C SER A 101 -0.63 5.52 -16.95
N ALA A 102 0.02 6.52 -17.54
CA ALA A 102 0.81 7.51 -16.78
C ALA A 102 0.01 8.80 -16.48
N ALA A 103 -1.27 8.85 -16.85
CA ALA A 103 -2.15 9.98 -16.61
C ALA A 103 -2.49 10.11 -15.13
N GLU A 104 -2.73 11.32 -14.68
CA GLU A 104 -3.18 11.60 -13.32
C GLU A 104 -4.58 11.04 -13.09
N LYS A 105 -4.80 10.43 -11.92
CA LYS A 105 -6.10 9.88 -11.53
C LYS A 105 -7.16 10.98 -11.43
N LYS A 106 -8.33 10.76 -12.01
CA LYS A 106 -9.48 11.68 -11.92
C LYS A 106 -9.96 11.90 -10.48
N ILE A 107 -9.86 10.87 -9.64
CA ILE A 107 -10.20 10.90 -8.23
C ILE A 107 -8.95 10.53 -7.44
N SER A 108 -8.51 11.40 -6.54
CA SER A 108 -7.38 11.10 -5.68
C SER A 108 -7.66 9.90 -4.77
N SER A 109 -6.61 9.18 -4.37
CA SER A 109 -6.78 8.03 -3.46
C SER A 109 -7.47 8.42 -2.15
N ARG A 110 -7.21 9.63 -1.62
CA ARG A 110 -7.86 10.12 -0.40
C ARG A 110 -9.35 10.34 -0.62
N ALA A 111 -9.73 11.10 -1.65
CA ALA A 111 -11.14 11.36 -1.95
C ALA A 111 -11.90 10.05 -2.28
N GLY A 112 -11.27 9.12 -3.00
CA GLY A 112 -11.84 7.82 -3.29
C GLY A 112 -12.07 6.98 -2.02
N MET A 113 -11.12 6.98 -1.07
CA MET A 113 -11.30 6.31 0.22
C MET A 113 -12.42 6.93 1.04
N GLU A 114 -12.49 8.26 1.15
CA GLU A 114 -13.55 8.96 1.90
C GLU A 114 -14.92 8.66 1.32
N LEU A 115 -15.05 8.68 -0.01
CA LEU A 115 -16.29 8.33 -0.70
C LEU A 115 -16.69 6.87 -0.47
N THR A 116 -15.74 5.94 -0.56
CA THR A 116 -15.97 4.51 -0.36
C THR A 116 -16.43 4.23 1.07
N VAL A 117 -15.75 4.77 2.07
CA VAL A 117 -16.09 4.61 3.49
C VAL A 117 -17.50 5.12 3.79
N SER A 118 -17.86 6.28 3.21
CA SER A 118 -19.13 6.94 3.53
C SER A 118 -20.34 6.39 2.77
N THR A 119 -20.13 5.71 1.63
CA THR A 119 -21.24 5.38 0.73
C THR A 119 -21.33 3.93 0.28
N SER A 120 -20.23 3.16 0.33
CA SER A 120 -20.22 1.78 -0.17
C SER A 120 -20.88 0.82 0.82
N PRO A 121 -21.94 0.10 0.43
CA PRO A 121 -22.59 -0.89 1.30
C PRO A 121 -21.71 -2.11 1.57
N PHE A 122 -20.62 -2.30 0.82
CA PHE A 122 -19.70 -3.43 0.96
C PHE A 122 -18.46 -3.12 1.80
N TYR A 123 -18.31 -1.86 2.24
CA TYR A 123 -17.09 -1.44 2.94
C TYR A 123 -16.86 -2.22 4.24
N GLU A 124 -17.87 -2.34 5.09
CA GLU A 124 -17.73 -3.04 6.37
C GLU A 124 -17.45 -4.54 6.21
N GLY A 125 -18.07 -5.18 5.21
CA GLY A 125 -17.80 -6.57 4.87
C GLY A 125 -16.35 -6.79 4.44
N TRP A 126 -15.80 -5.86 3.65
CA TRP A 126 -14.38 -5.88 3.29
C TRP A 126 -13.48 -5.70 4.51
N VAL A 127 -13.74 -4.71 5.37
CA VAL A 127 -12.96 -4.47 6.60
C VAL A 127 -12.95 -5.70 7.49
N THR A 128 -14.10 -6.34 7.68
CA THR A 128 -14.22 -7.57 8.48
C THR A 128 -13.38 -8.70 7.88
N SER A 129 -13.48 -8.92 6.57
CA SER A 129 -12.73 -9.98 5.89
C SER A 129 -11.22 -9.70 5.82
N ALA A 130 -10.81 -8.44 5.81
CA ALA A 130 -9.40 -8.06 5.74
C ALA A 130 -8.58 -8.52 6.96
N ALA A 131 -9.19 -8.67 8.12
CA ALA A 131 -8.52 -9.21 9.30
C ALA A 131 -8.11 -10.68 9.09
N THR A 132 -9.00 -11.49 8.52
CA THR A 132 -8.71 -12.89 8.15
C THR A 132 -7.66 -12.96 7.05
N ASP A 133 -7.81 -12.16 5.98
CA ASP A 133 -6.84 -12.10 4.89
C ASP A 133 -5.44 -11.74 5.40
N LEU A 134 -5.33 -10.82 6.37
CA LEU A 134 -4.05 -10.42 6.98
C LEU A 134 -3.41 -11.58 7.75
N ALA A 135 -4.20 -12.31 8.53
CA ALA A 135 -3.69 -13.47 9.27
C ALA A 135 -3.20 -14.56 8.30
N ASP A 136 -4.00 -14.84 7.28
CA ASP A 136 -3.72 -15.88 6.29
C ASP A 136 -2.49 -15.53 5.42
N ILE A 137 -2.35 -14.28 4.98
CA ILE A 137 -1.19 -13.88 4.16
C ILE A 137 0.10 -13.90 5.00
N LYS A 138 0.05 -13.52 6.28
CA LYS A 138 1.21 -13.63 7.18
C LYS A 138 1.67 -15.08 7.34
N GLN A 139 0.73 -16.01 7.46
CA GLN A 139 1.06 -17.43 7.50
C GLN A 139 1.62 -17.93 6.15
N ALA A 140 1.02 -17.52 5.03
CA ALA A 140 1.51 -17.90 3.71
C ALA A 140 2.93 -17.36 3.43
N ILE A 141 3.25 -16.15 3.89
CA ILE A 141 4.59 -15.56 3.82
C ILE A 141 5.58 -16.41 4.64
N LYS A 142 5.23 -16.77 5.87
CA LYS A 142 6.05 -17.62 6.73
C LYS A 142 6.31 -18.98 6.12
N ASP A 143 5.30 -19.55 5.46
CA ASP A 143 5.37 -20.85 4.77
C ASP A 143 6.09 -20.73 3.40
N ARG A 144 6.38 -19.50 2.94
CA ARG A 144 6.94 -19.18 1.61
C ARG A 144 6.10 -19.72 0.47
N ASP A 145 4.79 -19.81 0.67
CA ASP A 145 3.81 -20.31 -0.29
C ASP A 145 3.36 -19.19 -1.23
N ILE A 146 4.06 -19.07 -2.36
CA ILE A 146 3.78 -18.04 -3.37
C ILE A 146 2.35 -18.14 -3.93
N HIS A 147 1.78 -19.32 -4.03
CA HIS A 147 0.42 -19.48 -4.52
C HIS A 147 -0.62 -18.95 -3.53
N ARG A 148 -0.43 -19.20 -2.24
CA ARG A 148 -1.29 -18.63 -1.20
C ARG A 148 -1.08 -17.10 -1.06
N ILE A 149 0.16 -16.64 -1.05
CA ILE A 149 0.45 -15.19 -1.01
C ILE A 149 -0.27 -14.48 -2.16
N GLY A 150 -0.08 -14.96 -3.39
CA GLY A 150 -0.64 -14.35 -4.57
C GLY A 150 -2.16 -14.40 -4.62
N SER A 151 -2.77 -15.54 -4.31
CA SER A 151 -4.23 -15.68 -4.34
C SER A 151 -4.92 -14.81 -3.28
N ILE A 152 -4.36 -14.70 -2.07
CA ILE A 152 -4.89 -13.83 -1.01
C ILE A 152 -4.76 -12.37 -1.42
N ALA A 153 -3.60 -11.95 -1.95
CA ALA A 153 -3.36 -10.57 -2.39
C ALA A 153 -4.30 -10.18 -3.54
N GLU A 154 -4.46 -11.05 -4.55
CA GLU A 154 -5.38 -10.85 -5.67
C GLU A 154 -6.83 -10.72 -5.19
N PHE A 155 -7.28 -11.63 -4.32
CA PHE A 155 -8.63 -11.63 -3.79
C PHE A 155 -8.92 -10.39 -2.93
N ASN A 156 -8.00 -10.02 -2.03
CA ASN A 156 -8.16 -8.83 -1.19
C ASN A 156 -8.17 -7.55 -2.03
N GLY A 157 -7.29 -7.44 -3.03
CA GLY A 157 -7.28 -6.32 -3.98
C GLY A 157 -8.62 -6.19 -4.72
N MET A 158 -9.18 -7.30 -5.20
CA MET A 158 -10.47 -7.28 -5.90
C MET A 158 -11.64 -6.93 -4.98
N LYS A 159 -11.63 -7.35 -3.71
CA LYS A 159 -12.62 -6.91 -2.72
C LYS A 159 -12.58 -5.39 -2.51
N MET A 160 -11.39 -4.81 -2.41
CA MET A 160 -11.22 -3.36 -2.31
C MET A 160 -11.82 -2.64 -3.52
N HIS A 161 -11.53 -3.09 -4.74
CA HIS A 161 -12.10 -2.49 -5.96
C HIS A 161 -13.63 -2.66 -6.04
N ALA A 162 -14.17 -3.77 -5.57
CA ALA A 162 -15.63 -3.97 -5.49
C ALA A 162 -16.31 -2.92 -4.60
N THR A 163 -15.67 -2.50 -3.50
CA THR A 163 -16.22 -1.42 -2.66
C THR A 163 -16.26 -0.08 -3.38
N MET A 164 -15.29 0.22 -4.25
CA MET A 164 -15.26 1.45 -5.05
C MET A 164 -16.35 1.45 -6.13
N LEU A 165 -16.55 0.31 -6.82
CA LEU A 165 -17.59 0.14 -7.82
C LEU A 165 -19.00 0.28 -7.24
N ALA A 166 -19.17 0.02 -5.95
CA ALA A 166 -20.44 0.12 -5.22
C ALA A 166 -20.59 1.42 -4.41
N SER A 167 -19.66 2.37 -4.52
CA SER A 167 -19.83 3.69 -3.89
C SER A 167 -20.86 4.54 -4.62
N ASN A 168 -21.29 5.62 -3.99
CA ASN A 168 -22.24 6.56 -4.58
C ASN A 168 -21.69 8.00 -4.58
N PRO A 169 -21.32 8.54 -5.77
CA PRO A 169 -21.33 7.89 -7.09
C PRO A 169 -20.27 6.79 -7.23
N PRO A 170 -20.51 5.76 -8.07
CA PRO A 170 -19.54 4.72 -8.33
C PRO A 170 -18.33 5.25 -9.07
N PHE A 171 -17.15 4.68 -8.80
CA PHE A 171 -15.93 4.98 -9.53
C PHE A 171 -15.04 3.75 -9.68
N CYS A 172 -14.13 3.82 -10.64
CA CYS A 172 -13.21 2.74 -10.98
C CYS A 172 -11.84 3.31 -11.34
N TYR A 173 -10.79 2.59 -10.94
CA TYR A 173 -9.43 2.87 -11.36
C TYR A 173 -8.95 1.94 -12.48
N PHE A 174 -9.74 0.92 -12.84
CA PHE A 174 -9.38 0.04 -13.94
C PHE A 174 -9.65 0.73 -15.28
N GLU A 175 -8.64 0.74 -16.13
CA GLU A 175 -8.77 1.00 -17.55
C GLU A 175 -9.03 -0.32 -18.28
N PRO A 176 -9.49 -0.30 -19.54
CA PRO A 176 -9.70 -1.54 -20.31
C PRO A 176 -8.47 -2.44 -20.34
N GLU A 177 -7.29 -1.86 -20.47
CA GLU A 177 -6.00 -2.55 -20.48
C GLU A 177 -5.68 -3.20 -19.13
N SER A 178 -6.18 -2.66 -18.02
CA SER A 178 -6.06 -3.28 -16.70
C SER A 178 -6.78 -4.63 -16.67
N ILE A 179 -7.97 -4.71 -17.28
CA ILE A 179 -8.74 -5.96 -17.37
C ILE A 179 -8.04 -6.97 -18.27
N ILE A 180 -7.50 -6.50 -19.42
CA ILE A 180 -6.71 -7.36 -20.32
C ILE A 180 -5.49 -7.93 -19.58
N ALA A 181 -4.76 -7.11 -18.84
CA ALA A 181 -3.60 -7.56 -18.07
C ALA A 181 -3.99 -8.61 -17.03
N GLN A 182 -5.08 -8.39 -16.29
CA GLN A 182 -5.58 -9.34 -15.29
C GLN A 182 -5.96 -10.69 -15.95
N GLN A 183 -6.67 -10.66 -17.07
CA GLN A 183 -7.03 -11.87 -17.81
C GLN A 183 -5.79 -12.60 -18.33
N THR A 184 -4.83 -11.87 -18.90
CA THR A 184 -3.57 -12.44 -19.38
C THR A 184 -2.79 -13.13 -18.25
N ILE A 185 -2.69 -12.51 -17.08
CA ILE A 185 -2.01 -13.10 -15.90
C ILE A 185 -2.69 -14.40 -15.48
N ARG A 186 -4.02 -14.45 -15.45
CA ARG A 186 -4.77 -15.68 -15.15
C ARG A 186 -4.50 -16.76 -16.18
N THR A 187 -4.55 -16.42 -17.48
CA THR A 187 -4.22 -17.35 -18.56
C THR A 187 -2.80 -17.92 -18.43
N ILE A 188 -1.82 -17.08 -18.15
CA ILE A 188 -0.43 -17.51 -17.94
C ILE A 188 -0.35 -18.50 -16.76
N ARG A 189 -1.04 -18.21 -15.66
CA ARG A 189 -1.08 -19.10 -14.49
C ARG A 189 -1.73 -20.45 -14.82
N GLU A 190 -2.86 -20.43 -15.50
CA GLU A 190 -3.65 -21.64 -15.82
C GLU A 190 -2.98 -22.51 -16.90
N GLU A 191 -2.48 -21.91 -17.97
CA GLU A 191 -1.96 -22.67 -19.12
C GLU A 191 -0.48 -23.04 -18.96
N ARG A 192 0.31 -22.22 -18.24
CA ARG A 192 1.77 -22.43 -18.12
C ARG A 192 2.22 -22.84 -16.73
N GLY A 193 1.31 -22.87 -15.75
CA GLY A 193 1.65 -23.20 -14.36
C GLY A 193 2.59 -22.19 -13.68
N ILE A 194 2.72 -20.96 -14.24
CA ILE A 194 3.58 -19.92 -13.66
C ILE A 194 2.81 -19.25 -12.51
N PRO A 195 3.39 -19.14 -11.29
CA PRO A 195 2.73 -18.56 -10.14
C PRO A 195 2.67 -17.03 -10.24
N ALA A 196 1.96 -16.52 -11.24
CA ALA A 196 1.74 -15.10 -11.48
C ALA A 196 0.38 -14.65 -10.94
N TYR A 197 0.38 -13.57 -10.19
CA TYR A 197 -0.81 -12.97 -9.56
C TYR A 197 -0.76 -11.46 -9.73
N PHE A 198 -1.90 -10.79 -9.59
CA PHE A 198 -1.93 -9.34 -9.69
C PHE A 198 -2.52 -8.70 -8.43
N THR A 199 -2.10 -7.48 -8.15
CA THR A 199 -2.75 -6.56 -7.20
C THR A 199 -2.64 -5.15 -7.76
N MET A 200 -3.53 -4.25 -7.33
CA MET A 200 -3.53 -2.85 -7.77
C MET A 200 -3.69 -1.92 -6.58
#